data_e9afa95079ae05bf48836b1fe6816440
#
_entry.id   e9afa95079ae05bf48836b1fe6816440
#
_cell.length_a   1.000
_cell.length_b   1.000
_cell.length_c   1.000
_cell.angle_alpha   90.00
_cell.angle_beta   90.00
_cell.angle_gamma   90.00
#
_symmetry.space_group_name_H-M   'P 1'
#
loop_
_entity.id
_entity.type
_entity.pdbx_description
1 polymer ?
#
loop_
_entity_poly.entity_id
_entity_poly.type
_entity_poly.pdbx_seq_one_letter_code
_entity_poly.pdbx_strand_id
1 'polypeptide(L)'
;MTPSKSTKFIREWLRVTAEVPARAVPGMREQDTGPMDSGRKRDGSRSSLVWDVLADVMAARVAESGRTALDVVDVGAGTGGLAVSIASRGHRVTVVGPSPDALAAARWRAAETGVTLTEVQGEASDLPALVGEPATGAAGAEGNGADLVICHNVLEYVDSPEAALAAIARVLRPGGTVSVLAANPIAAVLQRALAGKYAEALAMLPGGVTESTGASATGQATRGQASSRQAPSVTRRFTLPELTALIEGAGLRVGDAHGIRIFSGLLPGAGADLATVEALRELEDAAATCPPLRDIATRLHVLAHRA
;
A
#
# COMPACT_ATOMS: atom_id res chain seq x y z
N MET A 1 -34.80 -26.83 13.75
CA MET A 1 -33.83 -25.74 13.55
C MET A 1 -33.82 -25.37 12.07
N THR A 2 -34.41 -24.24 11.72
CA THR A 2 -34.46 -23.75 10.35
C THR A 2 -33.12 -23.10 9.99
N PRO A 3 -32.50 -23.42 8.84
CA PRO A 3 -31.22 -22.83 8.44
C PRO A 3 -31.36 -21.32 8.21
N SER A 4 -30.37 -20.59 8.66
CA SER A 4 -30.28 -19.12 8.54
C SER A 4 -30.37 -18.68 7.08
N LYS A 5 -30.87 -17.45 6.83
CA LYS A 5 -30.98 -16.83 5.50
C LYS A 5 -29.66 -16.82 4.74
N SER A 6 -28.53 -16.68 5.44
CA SER A 6 -27.17 -16.72 4.87
C SER A 6 -26.82 -18.10 4.30
N THR A 7 -27.25 -19.19 4.94
CA THR A 7 -26.95 -20.56 4.47
C THR A 7 -27.76 -20.91 3.21
N LYS A 8 -28.94 -20.31 3.03
CA LYS A 8 -29.74 -20.45 1.80
C LYS A 8 -29.08 -19.71 0.62
N PHE A 9 -28.61 -18.50 0.84
CA PHE A 9 -27.94 -17.69 -0.19
C PHE A 9 -26.66 -18.34 -0.72
N ILE A 10 -25.83 -18.88 0.18
CA ILE A 10 -24.59 -19.58 -0.21
C ILE A 10 -24.88 -20.86 -1.01
N ARG A 11 -25.92 -21.62 -0.66
CA ARG A 11 -26.30 -22.83 -1.42
C ARG A 11 -26.87 -22.49 -2.81
N GLU A 12 -27.61 -21.39 -2.94
CA GLU A 12 -28.14 -20.93 -4.23
C GLU A 12 -27.00 -20.42 -5.13
N TRP A 13 -26.07 -19.69 -4.58
CA TRP A 13 -24.88 -19.18 -5.29
C TRP A 13 -23.97 -20.32 -5.79
N LEU A 14 -23.73 -21.33 -4.97
CA LEU A 14 -22.96 -22.52 -5.35
C LEU A 14 -23.63 -23.37 -6.46
N ARG A 15 -24.95 -23.31 -6.56
CA ARG A 15 -25.69 -24.01 -7.61
C ARG A 15 -25.56 -23.33 -8.97
N VAL A 16 -25.55 -22.01 -9.00
CA VAL A 16 -25.42 -21.22 -10.24
C VAL A 16 -24.00 -21.32 -10.82
N THR A 17 -22.98 -21.53 -9.98
CA THR A 17 -21.57 -21.63 -10.43
C THR A 17 -21.17 -23.04 -10.89
N ALA A 18 -21.98 -24.06 -10.65
CA ALA A 18 -21.69 -25.45 -11.04
C ALA A 18 -22.02 -25.80 -12.48
N GLU A 19 -22.68 -24.90 -13.25
CA GLU A 19 -23.17 -25.18 -14.60
C GLU A 19 -22.36 -24.50 -15.72
N VAL A 20 -21.11 -24.07 -15.48
CA VAL A 20 -20.25 -23.53 -16.55
C VAL A 20 -19.37 -24.68 -17.08
N PRO A 21 -19.61 -25.19 -18.32
CA PRO A 21 -18.77 -26.25 -18.87
C PRO A 21 -17.37 -25.71 -19.21
N ALA A 22 -16.34 -26.44 -18.75
CA ALA A 22 -14.95 -26.17 -19.11
C ALA A 22 -14.76 -26.29 -20.63
N ARG A 23 -14.56 -25.17 -21.30
CA ARG A 23 -14.20 -25.11 -22.72
C ARG A 23 -12.70 -25.35 -22.86
N ALA A 24 -12.31 -26.45 -23.47
CA ALA A 24 -10.93 -26.78 -23.78
C ALA A 24 -10.31 -25.73 -24.72
N VAL A 25 -9.13 -25.24 -24.38
CA VAL A 25 -8.30 -24.37 -25.23
C VAL A 25 -7.37 -25.26 -26.04
N PRO A 26 -7.30 -25.14 -27.40
CA PRO A 26 -6.39 -25.92 -28.20
C PRO A 26 -4.95 -25.42 -28.12
N GLY A 27 -4.05 -26.37 -28.01
CA GLY A 27 -2.61 -26.44 -28.19
C GLY A 27 -1.81 -25.20 -28.60
N MET A 28 -0.86 -24.83 -27.76
CA MET A 28 0.25 -23.95 -28.11
C MET A 28 1.53 -24.79 -28.30
N ARG A 29 2.14 -24.63 -29.46
CA ARG A 29 3.44 -25.22 -29.82
C ARG A 29 4.55 -24.37 -29.20
N GLU A 30 5.54 -25.07 -28.63
CA GLU A 30 6.86 -24.55 -28.26
C GLU A 30 7.63 -24.15 -29.53
N GLN A 31 8.18 -22.93 -29.54
CA GLN A 31 9.47 -22.52 -30.11
C GLN A 31 9.51 -20.98 -30.24
N ASP A 32 10.34 -20.28 -29.46
CA ASP A 32 11.48 -19.50 -29.95
C ASP A 32 12.23 -18.83 -28.80
N THR A 33 13.49 -19.22 -28.65
CA THR A 33 14.43 -18.59 -27.72
C THR A 33 15.24 -17.53 -28.47
N GLY A 34 14.91 -16.25 -28.26
CA GLY A 34 15.71 -15.10 -28.67
C GLY A 34 16.32 -14.39 -27.45
N PRO A 35 17.45 -13.67 -27.59
CA PRO A 35 18.29 -13.27 -26.46
C PRO A 35 17.65 -12.18 -25.57
N MET A 36 17.86 -12.34 -24.27
CA MET A 36 17.40 -11.46 -23.20
C MET A 36 17.95 -10.04 -23.33
N ASP A 37 17.07 -9.08 -23.56
CA ASP A 37 17.31 -7.67 -23.25
C ASP A 37 16.95 -7.43 -21.77
N SER A 38 17.98 -7.38 -20.94
CA SER A 38 17.89 -7.14 -19.50
C SER A 38 17.84 -5.64 -19.19
N GLY A 39 16.71 -5.01 -19.44
CA GLY A 39 16.57 -3.62 -19.09
C GLY A 39 15.17 -3.06 -19.26
N ARG A 40 14.44 -2.88 -18.17
CA ARG A 40 13.14 -2.22 -18.06
C ARG A 40 11.89 -3.10 -18.13
N LYS A 41 11.71 -4.02 -17.18
CA LYS A 41 10.35 -4.39 -16.79
C LYS A 41 9.86 -3.41 -15.72
N ARG A 42 9.18 -2.40 -16.18
CA ARG A 42 8.43 -1.41 -15.43
C ARG A 42 7.40 -2.08 -14.54
N ASP A 43 7.37 -1.62 -13.33
CA ASP A 43 6.33 -1.72 -12.32
C ASP A 43 5.05 -0.97 -12.80
N GLY A 44 4.60 -1.26 -14.02
CA GLY A 44 3.63 -0.46 -14.77
C GLY A 44 2.18 -0.61 -14.33
N SER A 45 1.84 -1.54 -13.42
CA SER A 45 0.45 -1.74 -12.98
C SER A 45 0.16 -1.22 -11.55
N ARG A 46 1.18 -0.76 -10.83
CA ARG A 46 0.99 -0.26 -9.45
C ARG A 46 0.51 1.17 -9.39
N SER A 47 0.56 1.90 -10.49
CA SER A 47 0.77 3.34 -10.44
C SER A 47 -0.37 4.18 -10.95
N SER A 48 -1.28 3.66 -11.77
CA SER A 48 -2.21 4.59 -12.42
C SER A 48 -3.21 5.16 -11.44
N LEU A 49 -4.02 4.35 -10.76
CA LEU A 49 -5.08 4.87 -9.89
C LEU A 49 -4.55 5.69 -8.70
N VAL A 50 -3.58 5.16 -7.93
CA VAL A 50 -3.02 5.91 -6.79
C VAL A 50 -2.37 7.21 -7.24
N TRP A 51 -1.70 7.17 -8.40
CA TRP A 51 -1.10 8.36 -8.97
C TRP A 51 -2.15 9.38 -9.42
N ASP A 52 -3.21 8.94 -10.09
CA ASP A 52 -4.29 9.81 -10.58
C ASP A 52 -5.00 10.48 -9.39
N VAL A 53 -5.33 9.71 -8.35
CA VAL A 53 -5.89 10.24 -7.10
C VAL A 53 -4.96 11.27 -6.44
N LEU A 54 -3.66 11.00 -6.37
CA LEU A 54 -2.69 11.95 -5.80
C LEU A 54 -2.58 13.22 -6.65
N ALA A 55 -2.62 13.10 -7.98
CA ALA A 55 -2.59 14.25 -8.88
C ALA A 55 -3.81 15.16 -8.67
N ASP A 56 -5.00 14.58 -8.51
CA ASP A 56 -6.23 15.30 -8.22
C ASP A 56 -6.17 16.00 -6.85
N VAL A 57 -5.69 15.30 -5.81
CA VAL A 57 -5.49 15.88 -4.46
C VAL A 57 -4.52 17.07 -4.52
N MET A 58 -3.40 16.92 -5.22
CA MET A 58 -2.43 18.01 -5.36
C MET A 58 -3.02 19.20 -6.14
N ALA A 59 -3.73 18.95 -7.22
CA ALA A 59 -4.38 20.00 -8.01
C ALA A 59 -5.43 20.76 -7.19
N ALA A 60 -6.29 20.06 -6.46
CA ALA A 60 -7.26 20.65 -5.55
C ALA A 60 -6.57 21.50 -4.47
N ARG A 61 -5.52 20.99 -3.85
CA ARG A 61 -4.79 21.70 -2.80
C ARG A 61 -4.06 22.95 -3.32
N VAL A 62 -3.52 22.90 -4.53
CA VAL A 62 -2.95 24.10 -5.23
C VAL A 62 -4.04 25.15 -5.41
N ALA A 63 -5.22 24.76 -5.91
CA ALA A 63 -6.34 25.67 -6.12
C ALA A 63 -6.84 26.30 -4.83
N GLU A 64 -6.98 25.51 -3.75
CA GLU A 64 -7.46 25.97 -2.45
C GLU A 64 -6.46 26.89 -1.72
N SER A 65 -5.19 26.53 -1.74
CA SER A 65 -4.16 27.26 -1.03
C SER A 65 -3.63 28.51 -1.76
N GLY A 66 -3.87 28.60 -3.06
CA GLY A 66 -3.27 29.61 -3.94
C GLY A 66 -1.75 29.47 -4.13
N ARG A 67 -1.14 28.38 -3.67
CA ARG A 67 0.30 28.12 -3.78
C ARG A 67 0.60 27.43 -5.09
N THR A 68 1.68 27.79 -5.75
CA THR A 68 2.13 27.14 -6.99
C THR A 68 2.91 25.84 -6.74
N ALA A 69 3.51 25.71 -5.56
CA ALA A 69 4.26 24.53 -5.14
C ALA A 69 3.83 24.09 -3.76
N LEU A 70 3.49 22.81 -3.60
CA LEU A 70 3.14 22.19 -2.33
C LEU A 70 4.38 21.66 -1.62
N ASP A 71 4.29 21.60 -0.28
CA ASP A 71 5.25 20.89 0.54
C ASP A 71 4.71 19.47 0.77
N VAL A 72 5.42 18.49 0.25
CA VAL A 72 5.05 17.07 0.30
C VAL A 72 6.07 16.31 1.13
N VAL A 73 5.61 15.49 2.05
CA VAL A 73 6.44 14.57 2.83
C VAL A 73 6.14 13.15 2.41
N ASP A 74 7.14 12.42 1.92
CA ASP A 74 7.04 11.00 1.56
C ASP A 74 7.74 10.16 2.64
N VAL A 75 6.93 9.50 3.47
CA VAL A 75 7.40 8.67 4.59
C VAL A 75 7.66 7.25 4.09
N GLY A 76 8.88 6.76 4.31
CA GLY A 76 9.26 5.44 3.86
C GLY A 76 9.32 5.29 2.33
N ALA A 77 9.70 6.35 1.63
CA ALA A 77 9.67 6.46 0.16
C ALA A 77 10.38 5.35 -0.63
N GLY A 78 11.02 4.40 0.04
CA GLY A 78 11.79 3.32 -0.60
C GLY A 78 12.82 3.89 -1.57
N THR A 79 12.73 3.55 -2.86
CA THR A 79 13.66 4.05 -3.89
C THR A 79 13.27 5.42 -4.46
N GLY A 80 12.32 6.14 -3.87
CA GLY A 80 11.97 7.51 -4.25
C GLY A 80 11.19 7.69 -5.57
N GLY A 81 10.65 6.63 -6.15
CA GLY A 81 10.00 6.73 -7.46
C GLY A 81 8.81 7.71 -7.48
N LEU A 82 7.97 7.69 -6.44
CA LEU A 82 6.83 8.58 -6.31
C LEU A 82 7.28 10.01 -5.96
N ALA A 83 8.22 10.15 -5.02
CA ALA A 83 8.82 11.43 -4.63
C ALA A 83 9.40 12.19 -5.83
N VAL A 84 10.18 11.50 -6.66
CA VAL A 84 10.75 12.06 -7.89
C VAL A 84 9.65 12.50 -8.88
N SER A 85 8.61 11.68 -9.06
CA SER A 85 7.49 12.04 -9.95
C SER A 85 6.73 13.28 -9.48
N ILE A 86 6.61 13.49 -8.17
CA ILE A 86 5.98 14.68 -7.56
C ILE A 86 6.91 15.89 -7.70
N ALA A 87 8.20 15.74 -7.40
CA ALA A 87 9.18 16.82 -7.54
C ALA A 87 9.30 17.30 -9.00
N SER A 88 9.19 16.38 -9.98
CA SER A 88 9.20 16.72 -11.42
C SER A 88 8.00 17.59 -11.84
N ARG A 89 6.97 17.70 -11.03
CA ARG A 89 5.83 18.60 -11.23
C ARG A 89 5.98 19.95 -10.52
N GLY A 90 7.16 20.21 -9.94
CA GLY A 90 7.48 21.49 -9.31
C GLY A 90 7.12 21.58 -7.82
N HIS A 91 6.73 20.49 -7.19
CA HIS A 91 6.47 20.46 -5.74
C HIS A 91 7.77 20.23 -4.95
N ARG A 92 7.83 20.74 -3.72
CA ARG A 92 8.94 20.51 -2.80
C ARG A 92 8.70 19.21 -2.04
N VAL A 93 9.60 18.24 -2.19
CA VAL A 93 9.42 16.91 -1.61
C VAL A 93 10.53 16.63 -0.60
N THR A 94 10.11 16.30 0.62
CA THR A 94 10.96 15.77 1.67
C THR A 94 10.71 14.27 1.81
N VAL A 95 11.77 13.47 1.69
CA VAL A 95 11.75 12.02 1.88
C VAL A 95 12.25 11.71 3.29
N VAL A 96 11.46 10.97 4.06
CA VAL A 96 11.81 10.57 5.42
C VAL A 96 11.85 9.04 5.50
N GLY A 97 12.92 8.49 6.06
CA GLY A 97 13.02 7.04 6.25
C GLY A 97 14.23 6.63 7.07
N PRO A 98 14.18 5.43 7.72
CA PRO A 98 15.26 4.97 8.60
C PRO A 98 16.48 4.47 7.84
N SER A 99 16.34 4.05 6.58
CA SER A 99 17.40 3.43 5.79
C SER A 99 18.23 4.45 5.01
N PRO A 100 19.53 4.64 5.34
CA PRO A 100 20.42 5.50 4.56
C PRO A 100 20.57 5.06 3.11
N ASP A 101 20.55 3.74 2.84
CA ASP A 101 20.68 3.20 1.48
C ASP A 101 19.45 3.54 0.63
N ALA A 102 18.25 3.48 1.22
CA ALA A 102 17.01 3.88 0.53
C ALA A 102 17.02 5.38 0.21
N LEU A 103 17.46 6.22 1.14
CA LEU A 103 17.60 7.67 0.92
C LEU A 103 18.63 7.97 -0.16
N ALA A 104 19.78 7.28 -0.14
CA ALA A 104 20.79 7.41 -1.19
C ALA A 104 20.27 6.99 -2.58
N ALA A 105 19.47 5.93 -2.66
CA ALA A 105 18.83 5.48 -3.89
C ALA A 105 17.80 6.51 -4.41
N ALA A 106 17.03 7.13 -3.51
CA ALA A 106 16.09 8.21 -3.87
C ALA A 106 16.83 9.44 -4.42
N ARG A 107 17.95 9.84 -3.78
CA ARG A 107 18.82 10.94 -4.24
C ARG A 107 19.38 10.67 -5.62
N TRP A 108 19.92 9.47 -5.83
CA TRP A 108 20.49 9.08 -7.11
C TRP A 108 19.43 9.17 -8.24
N ARG A 109 18.23 8.64 -7.99
CA ARG A 109 17.12 8.72 -8.94
C ARG A 109 16.69 10.16 -9.23
N ALA A 110 16.65 11.01 -8.20
CA ALA A 110 16.34 12.43 -8.37
C ALA A 110 17.38 13.13 -9.26
N ALA A 111 18.65 12.87 -9.02
CA ALA A 111 19.75 13.42 -9.84
C ALA A 111 19.65 12.97 -11.30
N GLU A 112 19.31 11.70 -11.59
CA GLU A 112 19.12 11.20 -12.97
C GLU A 112 17.98 11.92 -13.71
N THR A 113 16.97 12.39 -12.99
CA THR A 113 15.82 13.11 -13.56
C THR A 113 15.93 14.62 -13.47
N GLY A 114 17.05 15.13 -12.91
CA GLY A 114 17.30 16.58 -12.80
C GLY A 114 16.42 17.27 -11.75
N VAL A 115 15.87 16.54 -10.77
CA VAL A 115 15.09 17.13 -9.68
C VAL A 115 15.83 17.02 -8.35
N THR A 116 15.41 17.82 -7.37
CA THR A 116 15.97 17.82 -6.02
C THR A 116 14.96 17.29 -5.02
N LEU A 117 15.41 16.43 -4.11
CA LEU A 117 14.67 15.99 -2.94
C LEU A 117 15.41 16.45 -1.68
N THR A 118 14.65 16.71 -0.60
CA THR A 118 15.23 16.85 0.74
C THR A 118 15.16 15.49 1.42
N GLU A 119 16.30 14.95 1.85
CA GLU A 119 16.34 13.64 2.52
C GLU A 119 16.59 13.83 4.00
N VAL A 120 15.78 13.15 4.81
CA VAL A 120 15.87 13.20 6.26
C VAL A 120 15.82 11.76 6.79
N GLN A 121 16.86 11.35 7.52
CA GLN A 121 16.87 10.07 8.18
C GLN A 121 16.08 10.14 9.48
N GLY A 122 15.13 9.22 9.66
CA GLY A 122 14.32 9.10 10.88
C GLY A 122 13.09 8.22 10.70
N GLU A 123 12.33 8.08 11.77
CA GLU A 123 11.14 7.25 11.84
C GLU A 123 9.87 8.09 11.61
N ALA A 124 8.77 7.42 11.23
CA ALA A 124 7.48 8.07 11.00
C ALA A 124 6.93 8.76 12.26
N SER A 125 7.21 8.24 13.43
CA SER A 125 6.82 8.83 14.73
C SER A 125 7.53 10.14 15.05
N ASP A 126 8.69 10.39 14.44
CA ASP A 126 9.54 11.55 14.73
C ASP A 126 9.29 12.73 13.76
N LEU A 127 8.35 12.60 12.84
CA LEU A 127 8.05 13.60 11.80
C LEU A 127 7.97 15.05 12.34
N PRO A 128 7.32 15.35 13.46
CA PRO A 128 7.25 16.73 13.97
C PRO A 128 8.62 17.34 14.30
N ALA A 129 9.56 16.52 14.76
CA ALA A 129 10.93 16.97 15.02
C ALA A 129 11.77 17.09 13.76
N LEU A 130 11.48 16.26 12.73
CA LEU A 130 12.25 16.16 11.50
C LEU A 130 11.87 17.22 10.46
N VAL A 131 10.56 17.47 10.29
CA VAL A 131 10.06 18.38 9.23
C VAL A 131 9.34 19.61 9.80
N GLY A 132 9.14 19.65 11.12
CA GLY A 132 8.46 20.72 11.84
C GLY A 132 6.93 20.67 11.72
N GLU A 133 6.28 21.34 12.66
CA GLU A 133 4.83 21.50 12.70
C GLU A 133 4.43 22.84 12.07
N PRO A 134 3.23 22.95 11.47
CA PRO A 134 2.74 24.23 10.98
C PRO A 134 2.55 25.22 12.13
N ALA A 135 2.89 26.48 11.88
CA ALA A 135 2.67 27.53 12.87
C ALA A 135 1.17 27.64 13.19
N THR A 136 0.85 27.75 14.49
CA THR A 136 -0.52 27.99 14.94
C THR A 136 -0.89 29.45 14.69
N GLY A 137 -1.93 29.71 13.89
CA GLY A 137 -2.59 31.02 13.82
C GLY A 137 -2.44 31.86 12.56
N ALA A 138 -1.80 31.40 11.51
CA ALA A 138 -1.74 32.15 10.23
C ALA A 138 -2.08 31.23 9.04
N ALA A 139 -3.26 31.38 8.50
CA ALA A 139 -3.55 30.86 7.17
C ALA A 139 -2.63 31.52 6.17
N GLY A 140 -1.70 30.76 5.56
CA GLY A 140 -0.83 31.25 4.49
C GLY A 140 0.61 31.60 4.89
N ALA A 141 1.04 31.45 6.15
CA ALA A 141 2.43 31.64 6.52
C ALA A 141 3.33 30.59 5.84
N GLU A 142 4.40 31.04 5.17
CA GLU A 142 5.52 30.21 4.76
C GLU A 142 6.18 29.66 6.04
N GLY A 143 5.68 28.53 6.55
CA GLY A 143 6.12 27.89 7.77
C GLY A 143 6.28 26.40 7.54
N ASN A 144 6.85 25.72 8.53
CA ASN A 144 6.95 24.27 8.59
C ASN A 144 5.58 23.61 8.35
N GLY A 145 5.59 22.32 8.10
CA GLY A 145 4.41 21.51 7.86
C GLY A 145 4.24 21.11 6.39
N ALA A 146 3.35 20.15 6.17
CA ALA A 146 3.10 19.55 4.86
C ALA A 146 1.68 19.85 4.36
N ASP A 147 1.54 20.04 3.05
CA ASP A 147 0.25 20.08 2.37
C ASP A 147 -0.25 18.65 2.06
N LEU A 148 0.68 17.73 1.80
CA LEU A 148 0.44 16.32 1.55
C LEU A 148 1.48 15.47 2.27
N VAL A 149 1.03 14.44 2.97
CA VAL A 149 1.90 13.38 3.50
C VAL A 149 1.56 12.07 2.80
N ILE A 150 2.57 11.37 2.31
CA ILE A 150 2.44 10.04 1.70
C ILE A 150 2.97 9.02 2.72
N CYS A 151 2.15 8.05 3.06
CA CYS A 151 2.46 6.97 3.98
C CYS A 151 2.08 5.63 3.33
N HIS A 152 2.91 5.20 2.38
CA HIS A 152 2.63 4.03 1.56
C HIS A 152 3.46 2.83 1.99
N ASN A 153 2.79 1.76 2.44
CA ASN A 153 3.42 0.51 2.91
C ASN A 153 4.42 0.75 4.06
N VAL A 154 4.06 1.62 4.98
CA VAL A 154 4.87 1.99 6.15
C VAL A 154 4.25 1.44 7.42
N LEU A 155 2.92 1.55 7.59
CA LEU A 155 2.23 1.16 8.81
C LEU A 155 2.40 -0.32 9.16
N GLU A 156 2.72 -1.15 8.19
CA GLU A 156 3.02 -2.57 8.38
C GLU A 156 4.30 -2.83 9.17
N TYR A 157 5.24 -1.87 9.16
CA TYR A 157 6.61 -2.05 9.65
C TYR A 157 6.97 -1.18 10.86
N VAL A 158 6.18 -0.13 11.14
CA VAL A 158 6.43 0.74 12.30
C VAL A 158 6.03 0.04 13.60
N ASP A 159 6.68 0.42 14.70
CA ASP A 159 6.38 -0.14 16.03
C ASP A 159 4.96 0.21 16.48
N SER A 160 4.54 1.47 16.29
CA SER A 160 3.18 1.94 16.58
C SER A 160 2.60 2.71 15.38
N PRO A 161 1.63 2.11 14.66
CA PRO A 161 0.86 2.80 13.63
C PRO A 161 0.12 4.03 14.17
N GLU A 162 -0.36 3.96 15.41
CA GLU A 162 -1.04 5.05 16.10
C GLU A 162 -0.10 6.27 16.29
N ALA A 163 1.12 6.03 16.77
CA ALA A 163 2.12 7.08 16.95
C ALA A 163 2.55 7.69 15.61
N ALA A 164 2.73 6.87 14.58
CA ALA A 164 3.06 7.32 13.24
C ALA A 164 1.94 8.21 12.66
N LEU A 165 0.68 7.80 12.75
CA LEU A 165 -0.46 8.58 12.24
C LEU A 165 -0.68 9.87 13.06
N ALA A 166 -0.49 9.83 14.38
CA ALA A 166 -0.53 11.03 15.23
C ALA A 166 0.58 12.03 14.85
N ALA A 167 1.79 11.55 14.56
CA ALA A 167 2.89 12.40 14.09
C ALA A 167 2.59 13.00 12.70
N ILE A 168 2.01 12.22 11.80
CA ILE A 168 1.55 12.69 10.48
C ILE A 168 0.49 13.79 10.65
N ALA A 169 -0.51 13.58 11.53
CA ALA A 169 -1.55 14.57 11.76
C ALA A 169 -1.00 15.91 12.26
N ARG A 170 0.06 15.88 13.09
CA ARG A 170 0.71 17.08 13.63
C ARG A 170 1.44 17.89 12.57
N VAL A 171 2.09 17.23 11.61
CA VAL A 171 2.86 17.92 10.56
C VAL A 171 2.01 18.39 9.38
N LEU A 172 0.80 17.86 9.21
CA LEU A 172 -0.12 18.35 8.18
C LEU A 172 -0.57 19.78 8.49
N ARG A 173 -0.64 20.64 7.49
CA ARG A 173 -1.30 21.95 7.58
C ARG A 173 -2.83 21.79 7.69
N PRO A 174 -3.56 22.78 8.22
CA PRO A 174 -5.02 22.81 8.08
C PRO A 174 -5.42 22.64 6.61
N GLY A 175 -6.39 21.76 6.35
CA GLY A 175 -6.78 21.35 4.99
C GLY A 175 -5.77 20.46 4.27
N GLY A 176 -4.65 20.10 4.90
CA GLY A 176 -3.68 19.16 4.34
C GLY A 176 -4.21 17.73 4.33
N THR A 177 -3.64 16.91 3.47
CA THR A 177 -4.09 15.53 3.21
C THR A 177 -3.00 14.52 3.53
N VAL A 178 -3.36 13.38 4.10
CA VAL A 178 -2.52 12.18 4.10
C VAL A 178 -3.07 11.14 3.13
N SER A 179 -2.18 10.54 2.36
CA SER A 179 -2.43 9.38 1.53
C SER A 179 -1.82 8.16 2.20
N VAL A 180 -2.66 7.23 2.64
CA VAL A 180 -2.24 6.00 3.31
C VAL A 180 -2.49 4.82 2.37
N LEU A 181 -1.46 3.98 2.15
CA LEU A 181 -1.58 2.74 1.41
C LEU A 181 -1.07 1.60 2.29
N ALA A 182 -1.93 0.61 2.57
CA ALA A 182 -1.60 -0.48 3.47
C ALA A 182 -2.02 -1.86 2.91
N ALA A 183 -1.31 -2.91 3.34
CA ALA A 183 -1.60 -4.29 2.96
C ALA A 183 -2.87 -4.80 3.65
N ASN A 184 -3.69 -5.55 2.89
CA ASN A 184 -4.97 -6.09 3.33
C ASN A 184 -4.84 -7.57 3.73
N PRO A 185 -5.28 -7.98 4.93
CA PRO A 185 -5.26 -9.38 5.35
C PRO A 185 -6.21 -10.26 4.53
N ILE A 186 -7.37 -9.73 4.09
CA ILE A 186 -8.37 -10.50 3.33
C ILE A 186 -7.77 -11.02 2.03
N ALA A 187 -7.11 -10.16 1.27
CA ALA A 187 -6.42 -10.57 0.04
C ALA A 187 -5.34 -11.61 0.30
N ALA A 188 -4.62 -11.50 1.41
CA ALA A 188 -3.56 -12.45 1.74
C ALA A 188 -4.14 -13.86 2.02
N VAL A 189 -5.28 -13.96 2.68
CA VAL A 189 -6.02 -15.23 2.86
C VAL A 189 -6.47 -15.78 1.51
N LEU A 190 -7.09 -14.94 0.67
CA LEU A 190 -7.57 -15.33 -0.66
C LEU A 190 -6.42 -15.82 -1.55
N GLN A 191 -5.29 -15.12 -1.57
CA GLN A 191 -4.10 -15.53 -2.35
C GLN A 191 -3.58 -16.91 -1.91
N ARG A 192 -3.55 -17.20 -0.59
CA ARG A 192 -3.14 -18.52 -0.07
C ARG A 192 -4.14 -19.61 -0.47
N ALA A 193 -5.44 -19.34 -0.36
CA ALA A 193 -6.49 -20.27 -0.71
C ALA A 193 -6.47 -20.58 -2.23
N LEU A 194 -6.36 -19.57 -3.09
CA LEU A 194 -6.25 -19.73 -4.54
C LEU A 194 -4.99 -20.48 -4.97
N ALA A 195 -3.90 -20.35 -4.20
CA ALA A 195 -2.67 -21.13 -4.41
C ALA A 195 -2.73 -22.57 -3.84
N GLY A 196 -3.89 -23.03 -3.34
CA GLY A 196 -4.06 -24.36 -2.74
C GLY A 196 -3.44 -24.52 -1.34
N LYS A 197 -2.97 -23.41 -0.74
CA LYS A 197 -2.30 -23.39 0.57
C LYS A 197 -3.31 -23.20 1.70
N TYR A 198 -4.27 -24.13 1.82
CA TYR A 198 -5.42 -23.99 2.71
C TYR A 198 -5.05 -23.91 4.20
N ALA A 199 -4.05 -24.67 4.65
CA ALA A 199 -3.57 -24.60 6.03
C ALA A 199 -2.96 -23.23 6.37
N GLU A 200 -2.17 -22.63 5.45
CA GLU A 200 -1.66 -21.30 5.62
C GLU A 200 -2.77 -20.24 5.64
N ALA A 201 -3.76 -20.39 4.74
CA ALA A 201 -4.93 -19.50 4.69
C ALA A 201 -5.74 -19.55 5.99
N LEU A 202 -5.98 -20.78 6.52
CA LEU A 202 -6.71 -21.00 7.77
C LEU A 202 -5.99 -20.36 8.97
N ALA A 203 -4.66 -20.50 9.03
CA ALA A 203 -3.86 -19.90 10.10
C ALA A 203 -3.87 -18.36 10.10
N MET A 204 -4.21 -17.74 8.97
CA MET A 204 -4.33 -16.29 8.85
C MET A 204 -5.70 -15.73 9.25
N LEU A 205 -6.70 -16.59 9.47
CA LEU A 205 -8.01 -16.15 9.91
C LEU A 205 -8.01 -15.81 11.41
N PRO A 206 -8.87 -14.88 11.88
CA PRO A 206 -9.04 -14.61 13.30
C PRO A 206 -9.43 -15.91 14.04
N GLY A 207 -8.68 -16.29 15.07
CA GLY A 207 -8.87 -17.54 15.80
C GLY A 207 -8.30 -18.79 15.11
N GLY A 208 -7.59 -18.65 14.00
CA GLY A 208 -6.87 -19.74 13.36
C GLY A 208 -5.79 -20.30 14.29
N VAL A 209 -5.87 -21.61 14.58
CA VAL A 209 -4.88 -22.31 15.40
C VAL A 209 -3.63 -22.51 14.56
N THR A 210 -2.55 -21.81 14.89
CA THR A 210 -1.23 -22.26 14.49
C THR A 210 -0.90 -23.50 15.33
N GLU A 211 -1.07 -24.70 14.78
CA GLU A 211 -0.38 -25.85 15.32
C GLU A 211 1.13 -25.56 15.24
N SER A 212 1.69 -25.10 16.35
CA SER A 212 3.12 -25.17 16.54
C SER A 212 3.45 -26.66 16.58
N THR A 213 3.85 -27.24 15.45
CA THR A 213 4.54 -28.52 15.42
C THR A 213 5.82 -28.32 16.23
N GLY A 214 5.69 -28.61 17.53
CA GLY A 214 6.82 -28.73 18.45
C GLY A 214 7.67 -29.92 18.03
N ALA A 215 8.60 -29.67 17.12
CA ALA A 215 9.75 -30.55 16.98
C ALA A 215 10.60 -30.36 18.23
N SER A 216 10.41 -31.24 19.19
CA SER A 216 11.25 -31.41 20.37
C SER A 216 12.64 -31.83 19.89
N ALA A 217 13.53 -30.86 19.67
CA ALA A 217 14.95 -31.14 19.47
C ALA A 217 15.66 -31.10 20.81
N THR A 218 15.71 -32.26 21.46
CA THR A 218 16.77 -32.58 22.44
C THR A 218 18.10 -32.67 21.69
N GLY A 219 18.88 -31.60 21.72
CA GLY A 219 20.20 -31.55 21.13
C GLY A 219 21.05 -30.51 21.84
N GLN A 220 22.13 -30.99 22.43
CA GLN A 220 23.12 -30.33 23.27
C GLN A 220 23.60 -28.97 22.76
N ALA A 221 23.70 -28.04 23.69
CA ALA A 221 24.29 -26.71 23.51
C ALA A 221 25.78 -26.79 23.19
N THR A 222 26.21 -26.36 22.01
CA THR A 222 27.55 -25.87 21.75
C THR A 222 27.52 -24.35 21.64
N ARG A 223 28.28 -23.70 22.58
CA ARG A 223 28.54 -22.26 22.55
C ARG A 223 29.29 -21.89 21.27
N GLY A 224 28.74 -20.98 20.47
CA GLY A 224 29.47 -20.36 19.38
C GLY A 224 28.58 -19.60 18.43
N GLN A 225 28.75 -18.29 18.43
CA GLN A 225 28.25 -17.31 17.48
C GLN A 225 26.75 -16.94 17.56
N ALA A 226 26.51 -15.81 18.23
CA ALA A 226 25.28 -15.07 18.19
C ALA A 226 25.12 -14.42 16.79
N SER A 227 24.54 -15.16 15.85
CA SER A 227 23.90 -14.62 14.67
C SER A 227 22.48 -14.26 15.11
N SER A 228 22.15 -12.97 15.11
CA SER A 228 20.81 -12.47 15.38
C SER A 228 19.85 -13.03 14.32
N ARG A 229 19.26 -14.19 14.61
CA ARG A 229 18.07 -14.66 13.89
C ARG A 229 16.93 -13.72 14.31
N GLN A 230 16.71 -12.69 13.51
CA GLN A 230 15.47 -11.93 13.55
C GLN A 230 14.33 -12.94 13.40
N ALA A 231 13.48 -13.05 14.41
CA ALA A 231 12.22 -13.77 14.30
C ALA A 231 11.48 -13.20 13.07
N PRO A 232 10.75 -14.04 12.28
CA PRO A 232 9.99 -13.53 11.16
C PRO A 232 9.04 -12.45 11.70
N SER A 233 9.30 -11.19 11.36
CA SER A 233 8.42 -10.08 11.73
C SER A 233 7.08 -10.36 11.04
N VAL A 234 6.06 -10.66 11.83
CA VAL A 234 4.69 -10.77 11.31
C VAL A 234 4.34 -9.38 10.79
N THR A 235 4.44 -9.21 9.49
CA THR A 235 4.08 -7.94 8.84
C THR A 235 2.61 -7.67 9.10
N ARG A 236 2.30 -6.56 9.78
CA ARG A 236 0.91 -6.15 10.04
C ARG A 236 0.16 -5.97 8.73
N ARG A 237 -1.13 -6.20 8.79
CA ARG A 237 -2.07 -5.91 7.71
C ARG A 237 -3.31 -5.31 8.32
N PHE A 238 -4.01 -4.49 7.55
CA PHE A 238 -5.15 -3.74 8.05
C PHE A 238 -6.36 -3.96 7.13
N THR A 239 -7.49 -4.30 7.72
CA THR A 239 -8.78 -4.19 7.05
C THR A 239 -9.16 -2.71 6.93
N LEU A 240 -10.11 -2.38 6.06
CA LEU A 240 -10.55 -0.99 5.90
C LEU A 240 -11.12 -0.40 7.20
N PRO A 241 -11.96 -1.12 8.00
CA PRO A 241 -12.43 -0.60 9.28
C PRO A 241 -11.30 -0.33 10.29
N GLU A 242 -10.30 -1.22 10.38
CA GLU A 242 -9.15 -1.04 11.27
C GLU A 242 -8.32 0.19 10.85
N LEU A 243 -8.05 0.34 9.55
CA LEU A 243 -7.31 1.47 9.03
C LEU A 243 -8.06 2.80 9.25
N THR A 244 -9.37 2.80 9.03
CA THR A 244 -10.24 3.95 9.30
C THR A 244 -10.19 4.34 10.78
N ALA A 245 -10.34 3.38 11.70
CA ALA A 245 -10.31 3.64 13.14
C ALA A 245 -8.95 4.22 13.60
N LEU A 246 -7.83 3.71 13.05
CA LEU A 246 -6.50 4.25 13.33
C LEU A 246 -6.34 5.70 12.86
N ILE A 247 -6.80 6.02 11.66
CA ILE A 247 -6.74 7.36 11.07
C ILE A 247 -7.60 8.35 11.86
N GLU A 248 -8.84 7.95 12.20
CA GLU A 248 -9.75 8.76 13.01
C GLU A 248 -9.22 8.96 14.44
N GLY A 249 -8.61 7.91 15.01
CA GLY A 249 -7.92 7.98 16.31
C GLY A 249 -6.77 8.99 16.36
N ALA A 250 -6.15 9.28 15.22
CA ALA A 250 -5.14 10.33 15.09
C ALA A 250 -5.73 11.75 14.90
N GLY A 251 -7.05 11.91 14.92
CA GLY A 251 -7.73 13.18 14.74
C GLY A 251 -7.85 13.65 13.29
N LEU A 252 -7.70 12.73 12.33
CA LEU A 252 -7.87 12.98 10.91
C LEU A 252 -9.27 12.57 10.46
N ARG A 253 -9.85 13.31 9.52
CA ARG A 253 -11.13 12.97 8.90
C ARG A 253 -10.91 12.08 7.69
N VAL A 254 -11.39 10.85 7.73
CA VAL A 254 -11.30 9.92 6.61
C VAL A 254 -12.14 10.43 5.43
N GLY A 255 -11.57 10.37 4.24
CA GLY A 255 -12.16 10.68 2.95
C GLY A 255 -12.36 9.43 2.10
N ASP A 256 -11.92 9.50 0.84
CA ASP A 256 -12.10 8.43 -0.13
C ASP A 256 -11.22 7.22 0.17
N ALA A 257 -11.74 6.03 -0.11
CA ALA A 257 -11.04 4.77 0.03
C ALA A 257 -11.12 3.94 -1.26
N HIS A 258 -9.98 3.39 -1.67
CA HIS A 258 -9.83 2.65 -2.92
C HIS A 258 -9.18 1.28 -2.67
N GLY A 259 -9.66 0.26 -3.38
CA GLY A 259 -8.98 -1.02 -3.49
C GLY A 259 -7.93 -0.97 -4.60
N ILE A 260 -6.73 -1.41 -4.29
CA ILE A 260 -5.62 -1.42 -5.25
C ILE A 260 -5.20 -2.87 -5.54
N ARG A 261 -5.13 -3.22 -6.84
CA ARG A 261 -4.82 -4.57 -7.30
C ARG A 261 -5.82 -5.60 -6.78
N ILE A 262 -7.06 -5.41 -7.12
CA ILE A 262 -8.17 -6.30 -6.75
C ILE A 262 -8.01 -7.64 -7.48
N PHE A 263 -8.03 -7.61 -8.82
CA PHE A 263 -7.97 -8.79 -9.67
C PHE A 263 -6.53 -9.17 -10.02
N SER A 264 -5.71 -8.20 -10.43
CA SER A 264 -4.30 -8.42 -10.78
C SER A 264 -3.48 -8.97 -9.60
N GLY A 265 -3.91 -8.69 -8.38
CA GLY A 265 -3.30 -9.24 -7.18
C GLY A 265 -3.70 -10.68 -6.88
N LEU A 266 -4.87 -11.13 -7.34
CA LEU A 266 -5.41 -12.47 -7.10
C LEU A 266 -5.13 -13.44 -8.24
N LEU A 267 -4.94 -12.93 -9.46
CA LEU A 267 -4.76 -13.73 -10.69
C LEU A 267 -3.29 -13.67 -11.14
N PRO A 268 -2.43 -14.59 -10.72
CA PRO A 268 -1.05 -14.62 -11.19
C PRO A 268 -1.03 -14.96 -12.69
N GLY A 269 -0.41 -14.08 -13.50
CA GLY A 269 -0.23 -14.29 -14.94
C GLY A 269 -1.36 -13.78 -15.85
N ALA A 270 -2.31 -13.00 -15.33
CA ALA A 270 -3.30 -12.33 -16.17
C ALA A 270 -2.63 -11.26 -17.03
N GLY A 271 -2.66 -11.43 -18.34
CA GLY A 271 -2.27 -10.43 -19.32
C GLY A 271 -1.02 -10.76 -20.13
N ALA A 272 -1.20 -11.55 -21.20
CA ALA A 272 -0.15 -11.78 -22.18
C ALA A 272 -0.24 -10.78 -23.36
N ASP A 273 -1.38 -10.11 -23.56
CA ASP A 273 -1.58 -9.15 -24.65
C ASP A 273 -2.07 -7.78 -24.13
N LEU A 274 -1.86 -6.74 -24.93
CA LEU A 274 -2.17 -5.35 -24.55
C LEU A 274 -3.67 -5.11 -24.33
N ALA A 275 -4.54 -5.77 -25.09
CA ALA A 275 -5.99 -5.60 -24.96
C ALA A 275 -6.49 -6.17 -23.62
N THR A 276 -5.97 -7.32 -23.21
CA THR A 276 -6.26 -7.93 -21.91
C THR A 276 -5.74 -7.05 -20.76
N VAL A 277 -4.57 -6.44 -20.90
CA VAL A 277 -4.01 -5.52 -19.89
C VAL A 277 -4.89 -4.27 -19.74
N GLU A 278 -5.35 -3.68 -20.83
CA GLU A 278 -6.21 -2.48 -20.79
C GLU A 278 -7.59 -2.82 -20.20
N ALA A 279 -8.23 -3.92 -20.62
CA ALA A 279 -9.49 -4.35 -20.05
C ALA A 279 -9.39 -4.67 -18.55
N LEU A 280 -8.26 -5.26 -18.10
CA LEU A 280 -7.99 -5.48 -16.68
C LEU A 280 -7.84 -4.16 -15.94
N ARG A 281 -7.17 -3.18 -16.52
CA ARG A 281 -7.02 -1.84 -15.92
C ARG A 281 -8.38 -1.15 -15.76
N GLU A 282 -9.21 -1.14 -16.78
CA GLU A 282 -10.58 -0.58 -16.72
C GLU A 282 -11.41 -1.26 -15.64
N LEU A 283 -11.29 -2.59 -15.50
CA LEU A 283 -11.99 -3.34 -14.46
C LEU A 283 -11.47 -3.02 -13.06
N GLU A 284 -10.15 -2.88 -12.87
CA GLU A 284 -9.53 -2.48 -11.61
C GLU A 284 -10.01 -1.09 -11.19
N ASP A 285 -10.01 -0.12 -12.11
CA ASP A 285 -10.43 1.26 -11.87
C ASP A 285 -11.92 1.32 -11.49
N ALA A 286 -12.79 0.60 -12.21
CA ALA A 286 -14.23 0.55 -11.92
C ALA A 286 -14.55 -0.13 -10.57
N ALA A 287 -13.77 -1.13 -10.18
CA ALA A 287 -13.96 -1.89 -8.94
C ALA A 287 -13.35 -1.20 -7.70
N ALA A 288 -12.43 -0.25 -7.91
CA ALA A 288 -11.62 0.33 -6.85
C ALA A 288 -12.42 0.96 -5.71
N THR A 289 -13.55 1.58 -6.01
CA THR A 289 -14.45 2.20 -5.02
C THR A 289 -15.67 1.35 -4.69
N CYS A 290 -15.84 0.20 -5.36
CA CYS A 290 -17.03 -0.64 -5.26
C CYS A 290 -16.89 -1.66 -4.11
N PRO A 291 -17.58 -1.51 -2.96
CA PRO A 291 -17.67 -2.57 -1.97
C PRO A 291 -18.56 -3.72 -2.49
N PRO A 292 -18.26 -4.99 -2.25
CA PRO A 292 -17.15 -5.54 -1.45
C PRO A 292 -15.86 -5.76 -2.25
N LEU A 293 -15.79 -5.42 -3.55
CA LEU A 293 -14.61 -5.65 -4.39
C LEU A 293 -13.39 -4.87 -3.87
N ARG A 294 -13.59 -3.60 -3.50
CA ARG A 294 -12.57 -2.79 -2.84
C ARG A 294 -11.98 -3.50 -1.61
N ASP A 295 -12.84 -4.12 -0.80
CA ASP A 295 -12.46 -4.68 0.50
C ASP A 295 -11.67 -6.00 0.39
N ILE A 296 -11.64 -6.62 -0.80
CA ILE A 296 -10.80 -7.81 -1.09
C ILE A 296 -9.50 -7.47 -1.84
N ALA A 297 -9.25 -6.20 -2.11
CA ALA A 297 -8.05 -5.75 -2.81
C ALA A 297 -6.77 -6.12 -2.03
N THR A 298 -5.65 -6.29 -2.74
CA THR A 298 -4.37 -6.61 -2.08
C THR A 298 -3.85 -5.48 -1.21
N ARG A 299 -4.24 -4.25 -1.54
CA ARG A 299 -3.93 -3.06 -0.75
C ARG A 299 -5.14 -2.16 -0.66
N LEU A 300 -5.22 -1.42 0.44
CA LEU A 300 -6.21 -0.39 0.68
C LEU A 300 -5.52 0.96 0.63
N HIS A 301 -6.02 1.85 -0.21
CA HIS A 301 -5.60 3.24 -0.29
C HIS A 301 -6.67 4.11 0.34
N VAL A 302 -6.31 4.93 1.31
CA VAL A 302 -7.22 5.80 2.04
C VAL A 302 -6.68 7.21 2.06
N LEU A 303 -7.48 8.17 1.67
CA LEU A 303 -7.21 9.58 1.88
C LEU A 303 -7.83 10.04 3.20
N ALA A 304 -7.10 10.88 3.93
CA ALA A 304 -7.65 11.54 5.10
C ALA A 304 -7.13 12.98 5.22
N HIS A 305 -7.88 13.83 5.89
CA HIS A 305 -7.68 15.27 5.90
C HIS A 305 -7.57 15.80 7.32
N ARG A 306 -6.66 16.75 7.51
CA ARG A 306 -6.63 17.57 8.72
C ARG A 306 -7.67 18.70 8.59
N ALA A 307 -8.57 18.80 9.57
CA ALA A 307 -9.55 19.89 9.68
C ALA A 307 -8.86 21.26 9.87
#